data_93c9e2d25bd125cc54cd70be65a2484d
#
_entry.id   93c9e2d25bd125cc54cd70be65a2484d
#
_cell.length_a   1.000
_cell.length_b   1.000
_cell.length_c   1.000
_cell.angle_alpha   90.00
_cell.angle_beta   90.00
_cell.angle_gamma   90.00
#
_symmetry.space_group_name_H-M   'P 1'
#
loop_
_entity.id
_entity.type
_entity.pdbx_description
1 polymer ?
#
loop_
_entity_poly.entity_id
_entity_poly.type
_entity_poly.pdbx_seq_one_letter_code
_entity_poly.pdbx_strand_id
1 'polypeptide(L)'
;MRVAILSELTSGVDAIYLSGRALLPSDLLQRLEASHSLAVTSGEGPPFQFGSEEMILAPHGWGKYRYCLQHPYGRIGITLSSRLPSIRIQPYAEFLHGAGPQGVVDWFRSLIQEECGHVMLTVTRLDIFADFQGWGLGGDARHEFVCRARDCHTYEDNGIFNGMVFGSRKSGSIMARLYDKTIESEKTGSAYWKMIWGNRYNPELPVLRVEFELGRNFLREYGLSTPEETLEAVGALWATLTSSWLTHRIPGVDQTKSRWAISPEWECVQRASVTESAHGINRMFLGRRRGSIANIMPNLIGYLASFGAYADKKTFAEMIPDLAVFMDLNERDTGLTLTDRIEDRRKKFGLP
;
A
#
# COMPACT_ATOMS: atom_id res chain seq x y z
N MET A 1 -12.90 -35.17 -21.41
CA MET A 1 -13.10 -33.90 -20.66
C MET A 1 -12.14 -32.86 -21.23
N ARG A 2 -12.63 -31.79 -21.85
CA ARG A 2 -11.75 -30.65 -22.20
C ARG A 2 -11.30 -30.04 -20.88
N VAL A 3 -9.99 -30.04 -20.63
CA VAL A 3 -9.41 -29.27 -19.54
C VAL A 3 -9.76 -27.82 -19.88
N ALA A 4 -10.60 -27.20 -19.06
CA ALA A 4 -10.88 -25.77 -19.20
C ALA A 4 -9.54 -25.05 -19.05
N ILE A 5 -9.12 -24.35 -20.11
CA ILE A 5 -7.87 -23.58 -20.06
C ILE A 5 -8.15 -22.40 -19.14
N LEU A 6 -7.41 -22.32 -18.04
CA LEU A 6 -7.46 -21.14 -17.15
C LEU A 6 -7.12 -19.89 -17.96
N SER A 7 -8.00 -18.91 -17.96
CA SER A 7 -7.79 -17.65 -18.65
C SER A 7 -7.78 -16.48 -17.69
N GLU A 8 -6.76 -15.65 -17.78
CA GLU A 8 -6.70 -14.36 -17.08
C GLU A 8 -7.68 -13.38 -17.74
N LEU A 9 -8.52 -12.74 -16.94
CA LEU A 9 -9.42 -11.68 -17.37
C LEU A 9 -8.81 -10.31 -17.19
N THR A 10 -8.29 -10.05 -15.99
CA THR A 10 -7.65 -8.78 -15.62
C THR A 10 -6.74 -8.98 -14.43
N SER A 11 -5.79 -8.08 -14.25
CA SER A 11 -4.90 -8.05 -13.10
C SER A 11 -4.42 -6.62 -12.82
N GLY A 12 -3.89 -6.37 -11.60
CA GLY A 12 -3.38 -5.06 -11.25
C GLY A 12 -3.42 -4.77 -9.75
N VAL A 13 -3.68 -3.50 -9.43
CA VAL A 13 -3.81 -2.98 -8.06
C VAL A 13 -5.28 -2.81 -7.73
N ASP A 14 -5.76 -3.47 -6.66
CA ASP A 14 -7.15 -3.40 -6.17
C ASP A 14 -7.34 -2.34 -5.08
N ALA A 15 -6.31 -2.09 -4.28
CA ALA A 15 -6.32 -1.03 -3.28
C ALA A 15 -4.91 -0.47 -3.05
N ILE A 16 -4.84 0.83 -2.81
CA ILE A 16 -3.65 1.51 -2.32
C ILE A 16 -4.06 2.47 -1.20
N TYR A 17 -3.52 2.28 0.01
CA TYR A 17 -3.76 3.18 1.13
C TYR A 17 -2.49 3.94 1.43
N LEU A 18 -2.64 5.26 1.64
CA LEU A 18 -1.51 6.15 1.85
C LEU A 18 -1.59 6.82 3.21
N SER A 19 -0.44 7.21 3.72
CA SER A 19 -0.33 8.20 4.78
C SER A 19 0.54 9.35 4.30
N GLY A 20 0.22 10.57 4.73
CA GLY A 20 0.94 11.79 4.37
C GLY A 20 1.49 12.50 5.59
N ARG A 21 2.71 13.03 5.49
CA ARG A 21 3.25 14.02 6.41
C ARG A 21 3.25 15.36 5.70
N ALA A 22 2.43 16.28 6.21
CA ALA A 22 2.33 17.66 5.74
C ALA A 22 2.23 18.58 6.94
N LEU A 23 2.69 19.82 6.78
CA LEU A 23 2.39 20.89 7.70
C LEU A 23 0.96 21.35 7.43
N LEU A 24 0.13 21.32 8.46
CA LEU A 24 -1.26 21.77 8.34
C LEU A 24 -1.31 23.27 8.63
N PRO A 25 -1.71 24.12 7.66
CA PRO A 25 -1.84 25.55 7.86
C PRO A 25 -2.86 25.90 8.93
N SER A 26 -2.64 27.01 9.65
CA SER A 26 -3.53 27.41 10.74
C SER A 26 -4.95 27.77 10.29
N ASP A 27 -5.08 28.34 9.10
CA ASP A 27 -6.37 28.65 8.48
C ASP A 27 -7.14 27.38 8.10
N LEU A 28 -6.47 26.37 7.54
CA LEU A 28 -7.08 25.05 7.30
C LEU A 28 -7.62 24.44 8.61
N LEU A 29 -6.82 24.49 9.68
CA LEU A 29 -7.23 23.98 10.98
C LEU A 29 -8.44 24.72 11.55
N GLN A 30 -8.50 26.03 11.41
CA GLN A 30 -9.65 26.84 11.83
C GLN A 30 -10.91 26.49 11.01
N ARG A 31 -10.80 26.37 9.69
CA ARG A 31 -11.91 25.94 8.82
C ARG A 31 -12.40 24.55 9.18
N LEU A 32 -11.50 23.59 9.41
CA LEU A 32 -11.85 22.22 9.82
C LEU A 32 -12.57 22.20 11.16
N GLU A 33 -12.09 22.93 12.18
CA GLU A 33 -12.72 22.96 13.50
C GLU A 33 -14.11 23.58 13.46
N ALA A 34 -14.27 24.70 12.73
CA ALA A 34 -15.56 25.36 12.59
C ALA A 34 -16.59 24.46 11.89
N SER A 35 -16.21 23.88 10.75
CA SER A 35 -17.10 22.96 10.00
C SER A 35 -17.38 21.65 10.75
N HIS A 36 -16.41 21.11 11.48
CA HIS A 36 -16.60 19.92 12.29
C HIS A 36 -17.59 20.16 13.46
N SER A 37 -17.49 21.32 14.10
CA SER A 37 -18.46 21.70 15.14
C SER A 37 -19.89 21.78 14.62
N LEU A 38 -20.09 22.31 13.40
CA LEU A 38 -21.38 22.29 12.72
C LEU A 38 -21.84 20.87 12.40
N ALA A 39 -20.95 20.03 11.86
CA ALA A 39 -21.25 18.64 11.53
C ALA A 39 -21.71 17.84 12.76
N VAL A 40 -21.02 18.00 13.89
CA VAL A 40 -21.38 17.32 15.16
C VAL A 40 -22.72 17.81 15.69
N THR A 41 -23.02 19.11 15.58
CA THR A 41 -24.27 19.69 16.08
C THR A 41 -25.47 19.30 15.23
N SER A 42 -25.32 19.28 13.89
CA SER A 42 -26.41 18.92 12.97
C SER A 42 -26.59 17.42 12.80
N GLY A 43 -25.55 16.63 13.08
CA GLY A 43 -25.48 15.20 12.73
C GLY A 43 -25.23 14.92 11.25
N GLU A 44 -25.09 15.97 10.41
CA GLU A 44 -24.87 15.88 8.98
C GLU A 44 -23.53 16.52 8.60
N GLY A 45 -22.85 15.93 7.61
CA GLY A 45 -21.59 16.46 7.11
C GLY A 45 -21.81 17.69 6.22
N PRO A 46 -21.32 18.89 6.59
CA PRO A 46 -21.37 20.05 5.72
C PRO A 46 -20.37 19.90 4.54
N PRO A 47 -20.65 20.58 3.39
CA PRO A 47 -19.65 20.73 2.37
C PRO A 47 -18.43 21.48 2.88
N PHE A 48 -17.25 21.03 2.45
CA PHE A 48 -15.96 21.57 2.85
C PHE A 48 -15.04 21.68 1.65
N GLN A 49 -14.61 22.88 1.32
CA GLN A 49 -13.63 23.11 0.25
C GLN A 49 -12.25 22.68 0.74
N PHE A 50 -11.65 21.68 0.06
CA PHE A 50 -10.30 21.19 0.31
C PHE A 50 -9.52 21.19 -1.00
N GLY A 51 -8.58 22.13 -1.15
CA GLY A 51 -7.95 22.43 -2.42
C GLY A 51 -8.99 22.83 -3.47
N SER A 52 -8.86 22.25 -4.65
CA SER A 52 -9.79 22.49 -5.79
C SER A 52 -11.11 21.73 -5.68
N GLU A 53 -11.28 20.84 -4.68
CA GLU A 53 -12.42 19.94 -4.58
C GLU A 53 -13.36 20.28 -3.42
N GLU A 54 -14.66 20.11 -3.65
CA GLU A 54 -15.66 20.12 -2.58
C GLU A 54 -15.84 18.72 -2.01
N MET A 55 -15.60 18.57 -0.71
CA MET A 55 -15.72 17.32 0.04
C MET A 55 -16.80 17.44 1.11
N ILE A 56 -17.22 16.33 1.70
CA ILE A 56 -18.11 16.33 2.86
C ILE A 56 -17.27 16.07 4.11
N LEU A 57 -17.33 16.98 5.09
CA LEU A 57 -16.69 16.78 6.39
C LEU A 57 -17.60 15.97 7.29
N ALA A 58 -17.27 14.69 7.48
CA ALA A 58 -18.09 13.80 8.31
C ALA A 58 -18.16 14.25 9.78
N PRO A 59 -19.31 14.08 10.46
CA PRO A 59 -19.47 14.42 11.88
C PRO A 59 -18.61 13.54 12.79
N HIS A 60 -18.19 12.37 12.31
CA HIS A 60 -17.33 11.46 13.05
C HIS A 60 -15.97 11.31 12.40
N GLY A 61 -14.93 11.23 13.23
CA GLY A 61 -13.57 10.97 12.76
C GLY A 61 -13.43 9.56 12.16
N TRP A 62 -12.27 9.32 11.57
CA TRP A 62 -11.94 8.02 11.00
C TRP A 62 -10.79 7.35 11.80
N GLY A 63 -11.18 6.52 12.76
CA GLY A 63 -10.24 5.89 13.68
C GLY A 63 -9.56 6.93 14.58
N LYS A 64 -8.24 7.10 14.44
CA LYS A 64 -7.46 8.09 15.23
C LYS A 64 -7.36 9.46 14.54
N TYR A 65 -7.99 9.64 13.40
CA TYR A 65 -8.03 10.90 12.65
C TYR A 65 -9.32 11.64 13.01
N ARG A 66 -9.18 12.80 13.60
CA ARG A 66 -10.31 13.58 14.12
C ARG A 66 -11.23 14.07 13.01
N TYR A 67 -10.67 14.53 11.90
CA TYR A 67 -11.43 15.01 10.76
C TYR A 67 -11.42 13.95 9.66
N CYS A 68 -12.57 13.72 9.04
CA CYS A 68 -12.74 12.81 7.92
C CYS A 68 -13.45 13.53 6.77
N LEU A 69 -12.72 13.83 5.73
CA LEU A 69 -13.22 14.40 4.49
C LEU A 69 -13.58 13.25 3.55
N GLN A 70 -14.79 13.26 3.03
CA GLN A 70 -15.34 12.25 2.12
C GLN A 70 -15.57 12.84 0.74
N HIS A 71 -15.18 12.09 -0.29
CA HIS A 71 -15.39 12.40 -1.70
C HIS A 71 -15.81 11.13 -2.44
N PRO A 72 -16.49 11.18 -3.59
CA PRO A 72 -16.76 9.99 -4.40
C PRO A 72 -15.52 9.18 -4.79
N TYR A 73 -14.34 9.79 -4.84
CA TYR A 73 -13.07 9.15 -5.17
C TYR A 73 -12.34 8.53 -3.98
N GLY A 74 -12.76 8.84 -2.75
CA GLY A 74 -12.12 8.32 -1.56
C GLY A 74 -12.30 9.21 -0.34
N ARG A 75 -11.50 9.00 0.69
CA ARG A 75 -11.54 9.79 1.92
C ARG A 75 -10.17 10.19 2.40
N ILE A 76 -10.11 11.35 3.05
CA ILE A 76 -8.92 11.90 3.68
C ILE A 76 -9.19 12.06 5.18
N GLY A 77 -8.36 11.42 6.00
CA GLY A 77 -8.35 11.62 7.45
C GLY A 77 -7.27 12.61 7.84
N ILE A 78 -7.59 13.59 8.69
CA ILE A 78 -6.65 14.60 9.17
C ILE A 78 -6.58 14.53 10.71
N THR A 79 -5.36 14.59 11.26
CA THR A 79 -5.10 14.56 12.70
C THR A 79 -4.00 15.52 13.11
N LEU A 80 -4.11 16.08 14.31
CA LEU A 80 -3.08 16.90 14.96
C LEU A 80 -2.13 16.10 15.85
N SER A 81 -2.31 14.78 15.92
CA SER A 81 -1.46 13.93 16.73
C SER A 81 -0.04 13.87 16.20
N SER A 82 0.93 14.28 17.03
CA SER A 82 2.37 14.18 16.69
C SER A 82 2.86 12.73 16.53
N ARG A 83 2.10 11.75 17.04
CA ARG A 83 2.44 10.31 16.97
C ARG A 83 2.04 9.66 15.66
N LEU A 84 1.24 10.31 14.82
CA LEU A 84 0.72 9.79 13.57
C LEU A 84 1.14 10.70 12.40
N PRO A 85 1.17 10.17 11.16
CA PRO A 85 1.14 11.02 9.98
C PRO A 85 -0.07 11.93 10.03
N SER A 86 0.09 13.22 9.68
CA SER A 86 -1.00 14.21 9.75
C SER A 86 -2.19 13.87 8.84
N ILE A 87 -1.94 13.11 7.78
CA ILE A 87 -2.91 12.76 6.74
C ILE A 87 -2.95 11.24 6.55
N ARG A 88 -4.15 10.72 6.34
CA ARG A 88 -4.43 9.35 5.91
C ARG A 88 -5.36 9.38 4.71
N ILE A 89 -5.08 8.59 3.68
CA ILE A 89 -5.84 8.57 2.43
C ILE A 89 -6.28 7.14 2.16
N GLN A 90 -7.53 7.00 1.76
CA GLN A 90 -8.09 5.76 1.24
C GLN A 90 -8.87 6.07 -0.03
N PRO A 91 -8.29 5.84 -1.20
CA PRO A 91 -9.02 5.84 -2.45
C PRO A 91 -10.10 4.75 -2.47
N TYR A 92 -11.18 4.98 -3.21
CA TYR A 92 -12.17 3.95 -3.47
C TYR A 92 -11.80 3.16 -4.73
N ALA A 93 -12.18 1.88 -4.76
CA ALA A 93 -11.78 0.95 -5.81
C ALA A 93 -12.24 1.40 -7.20
N GLU A 94 -13.45 1.95 -7.32
CA GLU A 94 -13.97 2.43 -8.60
C GLU A 94 -13.10 3.54 -9.20
N PHE A 95 -12.67 4.50 -8.39
CA PHE A 95 -11.74 5.54 -8.83
C PHE A 95 -10.38 4.98 -9.19
N LEU A 96 -9.88 4.02 -8.38
CA LEU A 96 -8.59 3.37 -8.63
C LEU A 96 -8.58 2.63 -9.97
N HIS A 97 -9.65 1.89 -10.28
CA HIS A 97 -9.76 1.16 -11.54
C HIS A 97 -10.02 2.09 -12.73
N GLY A 98 -10.67 3.24 -12.52
CA GLY A 98 -10.93 4.22 -13.57
C GLY A 98 -9.71 5.06 -13.94
N ALA A 99 -8.99 5.60 -12.96
CA ALA A 99 -7.87 6.52 -13.16
C ALA A 99 -6.50 5.82 -13.17
N GLY A 100 -6.44 4.56 -12.75
CA GLY A 100 -5.20 3.84 -12.51
C GLY A 100 -4.49 4.28 -11.22
N PRO A 101 -3.61 3.41 -10.66
CA PRO A 101 -3.02 3.67 -9.35
C PRO A 101 -2.13 4.92 -9.32
N GLN A 102 -1.37 5.21 -10.38
CA GLN A 102 -0.55 6.43 -10.46
C GLN A 102 -1.43 7.68 -10.53
N GLY A 103 -2.47 7.70 -11.38
CA GLY A 103 -3.39 8.82 -11.49
C GLY A 103 -4.11 9.13 -10.18
N VAL A 104 -4.48 8.11 -9.43
CA VAL A 104 -5.06 8.24 -8.08
C VAL A 104 -4.08 8.87 -7.10
N VAL A 105 -2.84 8.41 -7.07
CA VAL A 105 -1.79 8.97 -6.20
C VAL A 105 -1.55 10.44 -6.51
N ASP A 106 -1.46 10.78 -7.80
CA ASP A 106 -1.18 12.13 -8.26
C ASP A 106 -2.35 13.08 -7.95
N TRP A 107 -3.59 12.62 -8.12
CA TRP A 107 -4.78 13.39 -7.75
C TRP A 107 -4.81 13.74 -6.25
N PHE A 108 -4.65 12.76 -5.36
CA PHE A 108 -4.62 13.02 -3.93
C PHE A 108 -3.41 13.86 -3.51
N ARG A 109 -2.25 13.65 -4.14
CA ARG A 109 -1.05 14.46 -3.88
C ARG A 109 -1.28 15.92 -4.23
N SER A 110 -1.79 16.21 -5.42
CA SER A 110 -2.08 17.58 -5.88
C SER A 110 -3.06 18.28 -4.95
N LEU A 111 -4.15 17.61 -4.62
CA LEU A 111 -5.19 18.17 -3.74
C LEU A 111 -4.64 18.54 -2.35
N ILE A 112 -3.76 17.71 -1.78
CA ILE A 112 -3.13 17.99 -0.49
C ILE A 112 -2.07 19.09 -0.63
N GLN A 113 -1.36 19.15 -1.75
CA GLN A 113 -0.37 20.19 -1.99
C GLN A 113 -0.98 21.58 -2.16
N GLU A 114 -2.17 21.67 -2.73
CA GLU A 114 -2.93 22.94 -2.81
C GLU A 114 -3.23 23.53 -1.42
N GLU A 115 -3.54 22.67 -0.43
CA GLU A 115 -3.85 23.09 0.95
C GLU A 115 -2.61 23.22 1.83
N CYS A 116 -1.63 22.34 1.68
CA CYS A 116 -0.53 22.18 2.63
C CYS A 116 0.84 22.53 2.04
N GLY A 117 0.92 22.89 0.76
CA GLY A 117 2.14 23.20 0.02
C GLY A 117 2.98 21.97 -0.28
N HIS A 118 3.36 21.18 0.70
CA HIS A 118 4.19 19.98 0.52
C HIS A 118 3.64 18.79 1.29
N VAL A 119 3.70 17.59 0.67
CA VAL A 119 3.34 16.35 1.33
C VAL A 119 4.30 15.22 0.96
N MET A 120 4.75 14.48 1.95
CA MET A 120 5.47 13.22 1.75
C MET A 120 4.49 12.05 1.92
N LEU A 121 4.18 11.36 0.82
CA LEU A 121 3.30 10.21 0.83
C LEU A 121 4.08 8.91 1.08
N THR A 122 3.44 8.01 1.82
CA THR A 122 3.95 6.68 2.14
C THR A 122 2.82 5.68 1.94
N VAL A 123 3.10 4.56 1.25
CA VAL A 123 2.12 3.47 1.11
C VAL A 123 2.02 2.71 2.43
N THR A 124 0.79 2.56 2.93
CA THR A 124 0.49 1.83 4.17
C THR A 124 -0.16 0.47 3.92
N ARG A 125 -0.80 0.32 2.77
CA ARG A 125 -1.35 -0.94 2.28
C ARG A 125 -1.40 -0.91 0.76
N LEU A 126 -1.08 -2.04 0.15
CA LEU A 126 -1.23 -2.32 -1.27
C LEU A 126 -1.92 -3.66 -1.43
N ASP A 127 -3.01 -3.72 -2.20
CA ASP A 127 -3.64 -4.96 -2.60
C ASP A 127 -3.40 -5.16 -4.11
N ILE A 128 -2.82 -6.30 -4.45
CA ILE A 128 -2.56 -6.70 -5.85
C ILE A 128 -3.34 -7.95 -6.17
N PHE A 129 -3.89 -8.04 -7.36
CA PHE A 129 -4.81 -9.11 -7.73
C PHE A 129 -4.66 -9.57 -9.17
N ALA A 130 -5.19 -10.77 -9.44
CA ALA A 130 -5.48 -11.25 -10.78
C ALA A 130 -6.77 -12.09 -10.75
N ASP A 131 -7.60 -11.91 -11.77
CA ASP A 131 -8.90 -12.55 -11.96
C ASP A 131 -8.81 -13.59 -13.07
N PHE A 132 -9.33 -14.79 -12.80
CA PHE A 132 -9.25 -15.93 -13.70
C PHE A 132 -10.62 -16.60 -13.87
N GLN A 133 -10.85 -17.16 -15.05
CA GLN A 133 -11.95 -18.11 -15.30
C GLN A 133 -11.43 -19.47 -15.74
N GLY A 134 -12.18 -20.53 -15.40
CA GLY A 134 -11.84 -21.91 -15.78
C GLY A 134 -11.16 -22.72 -14.69
N TRP A 135 -11.01 -22.18 -13.47
CA TRP A 135 -10.49 -22.92 -12.32
C TRP A 135 -11.62 -23.27 -11.33
N GLY A 136 -11.95 -24.55 -11.26
CA GLY A 136 -12.92 -25.08 -10.30
C GLY A 136 -12.28 -25.37 -8.93
N LEU A 137 -11.86 -24.32 -8.22
CA LEU A 137 -11.29 -24.44 -6.88
C LEU A 137 -12.40 -24.79 -5.88
N GLY A 138 -12.20 -25.83 -5.06
CA GLY A 138 -13.10 -26.22 -3.98
C GLY A 138 -12.44 -26.13 -2.60
N GLY A 139 -13.23 -26.27 -1.53
CA GLY A 139 -12.73 -26.21 -0.15
C GLY A 139 -11.67 -27.27 0.17
N ASP A 140 -11.75 -28.43 -0.43
CA ASP A 140 -10.80 -29.54 -0.26
C ASP A 140 -9.40 -29.20 -0.81
N ALA A 141 -9.30 -28.29 -1.78
CA ALA A 141 -8.03 -27.87 -2.37
C ALA A 141 -7.08 -27.18 -1.39
N ARG A 142 -7.53 -26.82 -0.18
CA ARG A 142 -6.66 -26.29 0.88
C ARG A 142 -5.39 -27.09 1.08
N HIS A 143 -5.49 -28.42 1.00
CA HIS A 143 -4.37 -29.33 1.23
C HIS A 143 -3.31 -29.31 0.12
N GLU A 144 -3.64 -28.78 -1.03
CA GLU A 144 -2.78 -28.62 -2.20
C GLU A 144 -1.96 -27.33 -2.18
N PHE A 145 -2.32 -26.42 -1.27
CA PHE A 145 -1.57 -25.18 -1.10
C PHE A 145 -0.39 -25.31 -0.14
N VAL A 146 0.74 -24.71 -0.53
CA VAL A 146 1.91 -24.50 0.30
C VAL A 146 2.04 -23.01 0.54
N CYS A 147 1.96 -22.59 1.80
CA CYS A 147 1.98 -21.20 2.21
C CYS A 147 2.96 -20.98 3.35
N ARG A 148 3.58 -19.81 3.39
CA ARG A 148 4.42 -19.37 4.55
C ARG A 148 3.60 -18.92 5.74
N ALA A 149 2.32 -18.59 5.57
CA ALA A 149 1.43 -18.27 6.68
C ALA A 149 1.05 -19.56 7.44
N ARG A 150 0.87 -19.43 8.76
CA ARG A 150 0.38 -20.53 9.60
C ARG A 150 -1.14 -20.67 9.54
N ASP A 151 -1.82 -19.53 9.45
CA ASP A 151 -3.28 -19.45 9.47
C ASP A 151 -3.84 -19.64 8.06
N CYS A 152 -4.85 -20.48 7.93
CA CYS A 152 -5.63 -20.66 6.72
C CYS A 152 -7.08 -20.93 7.11
N HIS A 153 -7.99 -20.20 6.51
CA HIS A 153 -9.43 -20.31 6.71
C HIS A 153 -10.13 -20.53 5.37
N THR A 154 -11.04 -21.49 5.30
CA THR A 154 -11.91 -21.71 4.15
C THR A 154 -13.31 -21.19 4.51
N TYR A 155 -13.96 -20.55 3.55
CA TYR A 155 -15.29 -19.98 3.69
C TYR A 155 -16.24 -20.69 2.73
N GLU A 156 -17.39 -21.06 3.26
CA GLU A 156 -18.49 -21.66 2.52
C GLU A 156 -19.79 -20.95 2.85
N ASP A 157 -20.64 -20.82 1.87
CA ASP A 157 -22.00 -20.27 2.02
C ASP A 157 -22.98 -21.35 1.54
N ASN A 158 -23.82 -21.87 2.45
CA ASN A 158 -24.74 -22.99 2.17
C ASN A 158 -24.07 -24.23 1.56
N GLY A 159 -22.84 -24.57 2.00
CA GLY A 159 -22.08 -25.71 1.49
C GLY A 159 -21.42 -25.45 0.12
N ILE A 160 -21.48 -24.23 -0.39
CA ILE A 160 -20.80 -23.82 -1.62
C ILE A 160 -19.51 -23.10 -1.23
N PHE A 161 -18.39 -23.52 -1.79
CA PHE A 161 -17.11 -22.85 -1.61
C PHE A 161 -17.19 -21.40 -2.08
N ASN A 162 -16.83 -20.49 -1.19
CA ASN A 162 -16.86 -19.04 -1.45
C ASN A 162 -15.45 -18.44 -1.50
N GLY A 163 -14.48 -19.07 -0.82
CA GLY A 163 -13.09 -18.64 -0.84
C GLY A 163 -12.24 -19.21 0.27
N MET A 164 -10.97 -18.91 0.23
CA MET A 164 -10.01 -19.20 1.30
C MET A 164 -9.08 -18.02 1.54
N VAL A 165 -8.60 -17.91 2.78
CA VAL A 165 -7.70 -16.85 3.23
C VAL A 165 -6.47 -17.49 3.87
N PHE A 166 -5.30 -17.06 3.46
CA PHE A 166 -4.01 -17.43 4.02
C PHE A 166 -3.40 -16.23 4.74
N GLY A 167 -3.01 -16.42 6.00
CA GLY A 167 -2.50 -15.36 6.86
C GLY A 167 -3.60 -14.55 7.54
N SER A 168 -3.19 -13.59 8.35
CA SER A 168 -4.12 -12.70 9.04
C SER A 168 -3.51 -11.31 9.24
N ARG A 169 -4.36 -10.27 9.33
CA ARG A 169 -3.94 -8.90 9.64
C ARG A 169 -3.30 -8.77 11.02
N LYS A 170 -3.61 -9.70 11.95
CA LYS A 170 -3.08 -9.67 13.32
C LYS A 170 -1.69 -10.28 13.43
N SER A 171 -1.43 -11.37 12.72
CA SER A 171 -0.20 -12.17 12.82
C SER A 171 0.85 -11.81 11.78
N GLY A 172 0.49 -11.07 10.76
CA GLY A 172 1.40 -10.78 9.66
C GLY A 172 1.06 -9.52 8.89
N SER A 173 1.98 -9.18 8.02
CA SER A 173 1.88 -8.04 7.13
C SER A 173 1.46 -8.44 5.71
N ILE A 174 1.15 -9.73 5.51
CA ILE A 174 0.63 -10.28 4.25
C ILE A 174 -0.60 -11.14 4.54
N MET A 175 -1.57 -11.03 3.66
CA MET A 175 -2.71 -11.92 3.60
C MET A 175 -3.03 -12.22 2.13
N ALA A 176 -3.23 -13.48 1.79
CA ALA A 176 -3.73 -13.86 0.47
C ALA A 176 -5.19 -14.30 0.57
N ARG A 177 -5.96 -13.93 -0.43
CA ARG A 177 -7.37 -14.33 -0.59
C ARG A 177 -7.57 -14.95 -1.95
N LEU A 178 -8.23 -16.10 -1.98
CA LEU A 178 -8.72 -16.74 -3.20
C LEU A 178 -10.22 -16.86 -3.04
N TYR A 179 -10.99 -16.19 -3.89
CA TYR A 179 -12.44 -16.17 -3.72
C TYR A 179 -13.19 -15.96 -5.04
N ASP A 180 -14.46 -16.35 -5.03
CA ASP A 180 -15.37 -16.11 -6.14
C ASP A 180 -15.72 -14.61 -6.20
N LYS A 181 -15.10 -13.91 -7.15
CA LYS A 181 -15.32 -12.47 -7.39
C LYS A 181 -16.67 -12.19 -8.01
N THR A 182 -17.29 -13.16 -8.70
CA THR A 182 -18.64 -13.01 -9.25
C THR A 182 -19.64 -12.86 -8.11
N ILE A 183 -19.62 -13.78 -7.14
CA ILE A 183 -20.49 -13.75 -5.97
C ILE A 183 -20.23 -12.48 -5.12
N GLU A 184 -18.96 -12.14 -4.90
CA GLU A 184 -18.60 -10.96 -4.11
C GLU A 184 -19.09 -9.66 -4.78
N SER A 185 -18.91 -9.53 -6.10
CA SER A 185 -19.35 -8.34 -6.84
C SER A 185 -20.88 -8.17 -6.85
N GLU A 186 -21.62 -9.25 -6.87
CA GLU A 186 -23.10 -9.23 -6.75
C GLU A 186 -23.54 -8.81 -5.34
N LYS A 187 -22.92 -9.34 -4.30
CA LYS A 187 -23.21 -8.97 -2.90
C LYS A 187 -22.88 -7.51 -2.58
N THR A 188 -21.84 -6.97 -3.20
CA THR A 188 -21.39 -5.58 -2.98
C THR A 188 -22.02 -4.57 -3.94
N GLY A 189 -22.75 -5.03 -4.95
CA GLY A 189 -23.34 -4.18 -6.00
C GLY A 189 -22.28 -3.59 -6.95
N SER A 190 -21.07 -4.18 -7.00
CA SER A 190 -19.96 -3.69 -7.81
C SER A 190 -20.05 -4.15 -9.27
N ALA A 191 -21.13 -3.77 -9.95
CA ALA A 191 -21.44 -4.20 -11.32
C ALA A 191 -20.38 -3.80 -12.37
N TYR A 192 -19.55 -2.81 -12.07
CA TYR A 192 -18.48 -2.34 -12.96
C TYR A 192 -17.43 -3.41 -13.30
N TRP A 193 -17.30 -4.47 -12.47
CA TRP A 193 -16.36 -5.56 -12.75
C TRP A 193 -16.61 -6.26 -14.07
N LYS A 194 -17.89 -6.43 -14.46
CA LYS A 194 -18.24 -7.02 -15.76
C LYS A 194 -17.70 -6.19 -16.95
N MET A 195 -17.62 -4.88 -16.79
CA MET A 195 -17.03 -3.98 -17.79
C MET A 195 -15.49 -4.12 -17.83
N ILE A 196 -14.84 -4.24 -16.65
CA ILE A 196 -13.39 -4.41 -16.53
C ILE A 196 -12.96 -5.76 -17.15
N TRP A 197 -13.70 -6.84 -16.89
CA TRP A 197 -13.41 -8.16 -17.49
C TRP A 197 -13.61 -8.17 -19.02
N GLY A 198 -14.47 -7.32 -19.53
CA GLY A 198 -14.67 -7.09 -20.96
C GLY A 198 -15.15 -8.32 -21.73
N ASN A 199 -14.78 -8.37 -23.01
CA ASN A 199 -15.28 -9.39 -23.96
C ASN A 199 -14.76 -10.83 -23.69
N ARG A 200 -13.74 -10.99 -22.81
CA ARG A 200 -13.23 -12.32 -22.41
C ARG A 200 -14.05 -12.99 -21.31
N TYR A 201 -14.90 -12.22 -20.64
CA TYR A 201 -15.74 -12.71 -19.56
C TYR A 201 -16.87 -13.59 -20.11
N ASN A 202 -16.94 -14.82 -19.58
CA ASN A 202 -18.06 -15.72 -19.80
C ASN A 202 -18.97 -15.72 -18.57
N PRO A 203 -20.24 -15.25 -18.66
CA PRO A 203 -21.16 -15.19 -17.52
C PRO A 203 -21.56 -16.57 -16.95
N GLU A 204 -21.35 -17.65 -17.70
CA GLU A 204 -21.66 -19.04 -17.27
C GLU A 204 -20.56 -19.61 -16.34
N LEU A 205 -19.43 -18.94 -16.21
CA LEU A 205 -18.30 -19.39 -15.39
C LEU A 205 -18.00 -18.40 -14.26
N PRO A 206 -17.72 -18.91 -13.04
CA PRO A 206 -17.30 -18.04 -11.95
C PRO A 206 -15.93 -17.41 -12.24
N VAL A 207 -15.70 -16.22 -11.68
CA VAL A 207 -14.42 -15.54 -11.70
C VAL A 207 -13.72 -15.78 -10.37
N LEU A 208 -12.62 -16.53 -10.38
CA LEU A 208 -11.76 -16.70 -9.23
C LEU A 208 -10.75 -15.56 -9.16
N ARG A 209 -10.76 -14.81 -8.08
CA ARG A 209 -9.73 -13.80 -7.77
C ARG A 209 -8.66 -14.39 -6.87
N VAL A 210 -7.41 -14.20 -7.26
CA VAL A 210 -6.23 -14.35 -6.39
C VAL A 210 -5.77 -12.95 -6.02
N GLU A 211 -5.74 -12.64 -4.72
CA GLU A 211 -5.43 -11.32 -4.22
C GLU A 211 -4.46 -11.39 -3.04
N PHE A 212 -3.47 -10.48 -3.03
CA PHE A 212 -2.53 -10.32 -1.92
C PHE A 212 -2.69 -8.93 -1.31
N GLU A 213 -3.03 -8.90 -0.02
CA GLU A 213 -3.03 -7.68 0.81
C GLU A 213 -1.67 -7.54 1.47
N LEU A 214 -0.97 -6.45 1.16
CA LEU A 214 0.38 -6.17 1.63
C LEU A 214 0.36 -4.96 2.57
N GLY A 215 0.60 -5.20 3.85
CA GLY A 215 0.65 -4.15 4.85
C GLY A 215 2.00 -3.43 4.90
N ARG A 216 2.02 -2.28 5.59
CA ARG A 216 3.19 -1.39 5.72
C ARG A 216 4.47 -2.11 6.15
N ASN A 217 4.38 -3.06 7.09
CA ASN A 217 5.56 -3.76 7.59
C ASN A 217 6.21 -4.62 6.51
N PHE A 218 5.39 -5.32 5.72
CA PHE A 218 5.88 -6.10 4.59
C PHE A 218 6.55 -5.20 3.53
N LEU A 219 5.88 -4.14 3.08
CA LEU A 219 6.43 -3.22 2.09
C LEU A 219 7.77 -2.65 2.55
N ARG A 220 7.88 -2.30 3.83
CA ARG A 220 9.12 -1.80 4.41
C ARG A 220 10.25 -2.84 4.43
N GLU A 221 9.94 -4.13 4.60
CA GLU A 221 10.93 -5.21 4.52
C GLU A 221 11.58 -5.34 3.13
N TYR A 222 10.87 -4.89 2.10
CA TYR A 222 11.37 -4.82 0.73
C TYR A 222 11.91 -3.43 0.35
N GLY A 223 12.01 -2.51 1.31
CA GLY A 223 12.52 -1.15 1.09
C GLY A 223 11.52 -0.22 0.41
N LEU A 224 10.28 -0.67 0.20
CA LEU A 224 9.23 0.08 -0.48
C LEU A 224 8.53 1.02 0.51
N SER A 225 8.52 2.30 0.19
CA SER A 225 7.96 3.34 1.04
C SER A 225 7.11 4.34 0.27
N THR A 226 7.63 4.90 -0.80
CA THR A 226 6.90 5.86 -1.62
C THR A 226 5.91 5.16 -2.54
N PRO A 227 4.87 5.86 -3.03
CA PRO A 227 3.98 5.32 -4.04
C PRO A 227 4.72 4.87 -5.30
N GLU A 228 5.66 5.66 -5.79
CA GLU A 228 6.43 5.40 -6.99
C GLU A 228 7.23 4.09 -6.87
N GLU A 229 8.08 3.95 -5.84
CA GLU A 229 8.84 2.73 -5.57
C GLU A 229 7.92 1.51 -5.47
N THR A 230 6.75 1.69 -4.82
CA THR A 230 5.82 0.59 -4.57
C THR A 230 5.10 0.16 -5.85
N LEU A 231 4.67 1.11 -6.68
CA LEU A 231 3.97 0.81 -7.93
C LEU A 231 4.91 0.21 -8.98
N GLU A 232 6.15 0.67 -9.08
CA GLU A 232 7.19 0.05 -9.93
C GLU A 232 7.47 -1.41 -9.53
N ALA A 233 7.35 -1.73 -8.24
CA ALA A 233 7.66 -3.06 -7.74
C ALA A 233 6.50 -4.07 -7.86
N VAL A 234 5.29 -3.67 -8.32
CA VAL A 234 4.07 -4.50 -8.28
C VAL A 234 4.26 -5.86 -8.95
N GLY A 235 4.85 -5.92 -10.14
CA GLY A 235 5.10 -7.18 -10.83
C GLY A 235 6.14 -8.06 -10.13
N ALA A 236 7.19 -7.45 -9.60
CA ALA A 236 8.21 -8.18 -8.84
C ALA A 236 7.66 -8.70 -7.49
N LEU A 237 6.74 -7.96 -6.85
CA LEU A 237 5.99 -8.42 -5.69
C LEU A 237 5.11 -9.61 -6.05
N TRP A 238 4.34 -9.53 -7.14
CA TRP A 238 3.51 -10.63 -7.62
C TRP A 238 4.32 -11.90 -7.86
N ALA A 239 5.41 -11.80 -8.61
CA ALA A 239 6.31 -12.91 -8.89
C ALA A 239 6.87 -13.55 -7.60
N THR A 240 7.26 -12.74 -6.62
CA THR A 240 7.75 -13.22 -5.31
C THR A 240 6.67 -13.92 -4.51
N LEU A 241 5.46 -13.34 -4.45
CA LEU A 241 4.35 -13.86 -3.66
C LEU A 241 3.83 -15.17 -4.21
N THR A 242 3.70 -15.30 -5.53
CA THR A 242 3.17 -16.49 -6.20
C THR A 242 4.20 -17.60 -6.38
N SER A 243 5.50 -17.32 -6.28
CA SER A 243 6.54 -18.35 -6.36
C SER A 243 7.03 -18.85 -5.00
N SER A 244 7.07 -17.99 -3.98
CA SER A 244 7.74 -18.32 -2.73
C SER A 244 6.91 -18.13 -1.46
N TRP A 245 5.80 -17.37 -1.50
CA TRP A 245 4.95 -17.16 -0.31
C TRP A 245 3.71 -18.06 -0.32
N LEU A 246 3.03 -18.19 -1.45
CA LEU A 246 1.88 -19.09 -1.67
C LEU A 246 2.04 -19.80 -3.01
N THR A 247 1.83 -21.11 -3.03
CA THR A 247 1.81 -21.92 -4.24
C THR A 247 0.74 -22.99 -4.16
N HIS A 248 0.06 -23.28 -5.28
CA HIS A 248 -0.82 -24.44 -5.42
C HIS A 248 -0.06 -25.56 -6.15
N ARG A 249 -0.15 -26.78 -5.63
CA ARG A 249 0.69 -27.91 -6.06
C ARG A 249 -0.13 -29.16 -6.28
N ILE A 250 0.34 -30.01 -7.18
CA ILE A 250 -0.24 -31.31 -7.44
C ILE A 250 0.24 -32.27 -6.35
N PRO A 251 -0.68 -32.92 -5.58
CA PRO A 251 -0.30 -33.90 -4.58
C PRO A 251 0.59 -35.00 -5.16
N GLY A 252 1.70 -35.28 -4.54
CA GLY A 252 2.69 -36.28 -4.92
C GLY A 252 2.97 -37.25 -3.77
N VAL A 253 3.83 -38.23 -4.03
CA VAL A 253 4.22 -39.26 -3.04
C VAL A 253 5.18 -38.72 -1.97
N ASP A 254 5.86 -37.61 -2.21
CA ASP A 254 6.76 -36.99 -1.22
C ASP A 254 5.93 -36.39 -0.08
N GLN A 255 6.31 -36.69 1.17
CA GLN A 255 5.65 -36.12 2.34
C GLN A 255 5.88 -34.60 2.49
N THR A 256 6.92 -34.09 1.86
CA THR A 256 7.27 -32.66 1.87
C THR A 256 6.54 -31.93 0.73
N LYS A 257 5.38 -31.35 1.04
CA LYS A 257 4.52 -30.66 0.05
C LYS A 257 5.24 -29.63 -0.82
N SER A 258 6.27 -28.93 -0.28
CA SER A 258 7.05 -27.94 -1.04
C SER A 258 7.88 -28.55 -2.18
N ARG A 259 7.99 -29.87 -2.27
CA ARG A 259 8.64 -30.60 -3.38
C ARG A 259 7.67 -31.09 -4.44
N TRP A 260 6.36 -31.02 -4.17
CA TRP A 260 5.36 -31.36 -5.18
C TRP A 260 5.45 -30.42 -6.38
N ALA A 261 5.06 -30.88 -7.55
CA ALA A 261 5.02 -30.05 -8.74
C ALA A 261 4.04 -28.88 -8.60
N ILE A 262 4.36 -27.75 -9.16
CA ILE A 262 3.41 -26.63 -9.28
C ILE A 262 2.25 -27.07 -10.18
N SER A 263 1.02 -26.72 -9.84
CA SER A 263 -0.12 -27.03 -10.69
C SER A 263 -0.13 -26.17 -11.95
N PRO A 264 -0.66 -26.65 -13.07
CA PRO A 264 -0.80 -25.86 -14.30
C PRO A 264 -1.61 -24.57 -14.09
N GLU A 265 -2.64 -24.63 -13.23
CA GLU A 265 -3.45 -23.47 -12.87
C GLU A 265 -2.60 -22.41 -12.15
N TRP A 266 -1.75 -22.84 -11.22
CA TRP A 266 -0.89 -21.90 -10.50
C TRP A 266 0.23 -21.35 -11.38
N GLU A 267 0.72 -22.09 -12.35
CA GLU A 267 1.63 -21.55 -13.37
C GLU A 267 0.96 -20.42 -14.17
N CYS A 268 -0.35 -20.52 -14.45
CA CYS A 268 -1.10 -19.42 -15.06
C CYS A 268 -1.17 -18.20 -14.13
N VAL A 269 -1.41 -18.42 -12.82
CA VAL A 269 -1.39 -17.35 -11.81
C VAL A 269 -0.01 -16.65 -11.75
N GLN A 270 1.08 -17.43 -11.81
CA GLN A 270 2.44 -16.86 -11.81
C GLN A 270 2.73 -16.01 -13.05
N ARG A 271 2.13 -16.34 -14.19
CA ARG A 271 2.28 -15.62 -15.47
C ARG A 271 1.29 -14.47 -15.65
N ALA A 272 0.45 -14.17 -14.66
CA ALA A 272 -0.50 -13.07 -14.76
C ALA A 272 0.18 -11.74 -15.07
N SER A 273 -0.45 -10.95 -15.94
CA SER A 273 0.08 -9.69 -16.47
C SER A 273 -0.04 -8.53 -15.47
N VAL A 274 0.29 -8.77 -14.20
CA VAL A 274 0.12 -7.78 -13.14
C VAL A 274 0.99 -6.53 -13.36
N THR A 275 2.15 -6.71 -13.93
CA THR A 275 2.98 -5.75 -14.68
C THR A 275 4.08 -6.53 -15.38
N GLU A 276 4.77 -5.94 -16.37
CA GLU A 276 5.74 -6.60 -17.24
C GLU A 276 7.04 -7.10 -16.57
N SER A 277 7.15 -7.02 -15.23
CA SER A 277 8.37 -7.45 -14.53
C SER A 277 8.36 -8.96 -14.27
N ALA A 278 9.18 -9.69 -15.02
CA ALA A 278 9.33 -11.15 -14.90
C ALA A 278 10.21 -11.62 -13.73
N HIS A 279 10.80 -10.71 -12.96
CA HIS A 279 11.77 -11.03 -11.91
C HIS A 279 11.21 -10.65 -10.53
N GLY A 280 11.24 -11.60 -9.59
CA GLY A 280 10.89 -11.34 -8.19
C GLY A 280 11.90 -10.39 -7.52
N ILE A 281 11.46 -9.72 -6.47
CA ILE A 281 12.33 -8.90 -5.63
C ILE A 281 12.85 -9.70 -4.44
N ASN A 282 14.08 -9.41 -4.06
CA ASN A 282 14.64 -9.99 -2.85
C ASN A 282 14.21 -9.19 -1.64
N ARG A 283 13.84 -9.91 -0.57
CA ARG A 283 13.64 -9.33 0.75
C ARG A 283 14.93 -8.63 1.17
N MET A 284 14.86 -7.34 1.41
CA MET A 284 15.99 -6.63 1.97
C MET A 284 16.16 -7.09 3.41
N PHE A 285 17.27 -7.76 3.72
CA PHE A 285 17.61 -8.06 5.11
C PHE A 285 17.69 -6.75 5.87
N LEU A 286 16.77 -6.53 6.80
CA LEU A 286 16.69 -5.35 7.67
C LEU A 286 17.83 -5.26 8.71
N GLY A 287 19.00 -5.86 8.41
CA GLY A 287 20.21 -5.49 9.08
C GLY A 287 20.61 -4.04 8.81
N ARG A 288 20.19 -3.46 7.69
CA ARG A 288 20.47 -2.06 7.34
C ARG A 288 19.32 -1.51 6.49
N ARG A 289 18.47 -0.73 7.12
CA ARG A 289 17.43 0.05 6.45
C ARG A 289 18.06 0.90 5.34
N ARG A 290 17.60 0.77 4.10
CA ARG A 290 17.70 1.88 3.17
C ARG A 290 16.84 3.00 3.77
N GLY A 291 17.51 4.07 4.21
CA GLY A 291 16.81 5.20 4.77
C GLY A 291 16.04 5.91 3.66
N SER A 292 14.73 5.83 3.65
CA SER A 292 13.97 6.83 2.91
C SER A 292 14.14 8.17 3.62
N ILE A 293 14.10 9.27 2.88
CA ILE A 293 14.12 10.63 3.44
C ILE A 293 13.09 10.75 4.57
N ALA A 294 11.88 10.16 4.39
CA ALA A 294 10.83 10.13 5.41
C ALA A 294 11.24 9.42 6.71
N ASN A 295 12.14 8.44 6.65
CA ASN A 295 12.64 7.75 7.84
C ASN A 295 13.84 8.47 8.49
N ILE A 296 14.58 9.26 7.71
CA ILE A 296 15.74 10.04 8.18
C ILE A 296 15.29 11.35 8.82
N MET A 297 14.27 12.01 8.26
CA MET A 297 13.82 13.35 8.67
C MET A 297 13.48 13.48 10.17
N PRO A 298 12.75 12.56 10.83
CA PRO A 298 12.48 12.69 12.26
C PRO A 298 13.75 12.71 13.11
N ASN A 299 14.76 11.90 12.74
CA ASN A 299 16.04 11.88 13.44
C ASN A 299 16.85 13.15 13.16
N LEU A 300 16.87 13.58 11.90
CA LEU A 300 17.54 14.82 11.51
C LEU A 300 16.95 16.04 12.23
N ILE A 301 15.63 16.15 12.28
CA ILE A 301 14.94 17.22 13.03
C ILE A 301 15.30 17.16 14.53
N GLY A 302 15.36 15.95 15.11
CA GLY A 302 15.78 15.76 16.51
C GLY A 302 17.21 16.24 16.77
N TYR A 303 18.14 15.92 15.88
CA TYR A 303 19.52 16.38 15.98
C TYR A 303 19.64 17.90 15.77
N LEU A 304 18.92 18.46 14.80
CA LEU A 304 18.89 19.92 14.58
C LEU A 304 18.29 20.66 15.78
N ALA A 305 17.24 20.14 16.38
CA ALA A 305 16.66 20.73 17.60
C ALA A 305 17.65 20.70 18.78
N SER A 306 18.36 19.57 18.94
CA SER A 306 19.41 19.47 19.96
C SER A 306 20.56 20.42 19.70
N PHE A 307 21.02 20.54 18.45
CA PHE A 307 22.06 21.48 18.05
C PHE A 307 21.62 22.92 18.33
N GLY A 308 20.40 23.30 17.93
CA GLY A 308 19.86 24.63 18.21
C GLY A 308 19.82 24.95 19.71
N ALA A 309 19.42 23.98 20.54
CA ALA A 309 19.39 24.15 21.98
C ALA A 309 20.80 24.37 22.59
N TYR A 310 21.80 23.60 22.13
CA TYR A 310 23.18 23.78 22.60
C TYR A 310 23.86 25.04 22.06
N ALA A 311 23.49 25.46 20.83
CA ALA A 311 24.06 26.68 20.20
C ALA A 311 23.25 27.94 20.53
N ASP A 312 22.22 27.85 21.38
CA ASP A 312 21.31 28.96 21.74
C ASP A 312 20.68 29.64 20.50
N LYS A 313 20.21 28.82 19.54
CA LYS A 313 19.54 29.27 18.31
C LYS A 313 18.05 28.86 18.35
N LYS A 314 17.20 29.76 17.85
CA LYS A 314 15.75 29.59 17.86
C LYS A 314 15.18 29.09 16.54
N THR A 315 15.86 29.35 15.44
CA THR A 315 15.38 29.02 14.10
C THR A 315 16.44 28.27 13.29
N PHE A 316 15.99 27.52 12.30
CA PHE A 316 16.89 26.80 11.38
C PHE A 316 17.83 27.76 10.64
N ALA A 317 17.32 28.93 10.22
CA ALA A 317 18.13 29.94 9.52
C ALA A 317 19.29 30.45 10.37
N GLU A 318 19.09 30.63 11.69
CA GLU A 318 20.13 31.01 12.63
C GLU A 318 21.18 29.93 12.88
N MET A 319 20.82 28.66 12.68
CA MET A 319 21.72 27.51 12.87
C MET A 319 22.67 27.30 11.67
N ILE A 320 22.28 27.71 10.45
CA ILE A 320 23.02 27.37 9.22
C ILE A 320 24.50 27.78 9.28
N PRO A 321 24.86 29.04 9.70
CA PRO A 321 26.26 29.45 9.76
C PRO A 321 27.07 28.57 10.71
N ASP A 322 26.55 28.27 11.90
CA ASP A 322 27.23 27.48 12.90
C ASP A 322 27.37 26.02 12.46
N LEU A 323 26.34 25.46 11.84
CA LEU A 323 26.40 24.14 11.24
C LEU A 323 27.50 24.03 10.19
N ALA A 324 27.64 25.05 9.32
CA ALA A 324 28.68 25.09 8.30
C ALA A 324 30.08 25.07 8.93
N VAL A 325 30.31 25.89 9.99
CA VAL A 325 31.58 25.92 10.71
C VAL A 325 31.89 24.55 11.38
N PHE A 326 30.93 23.98 12.05
CA PHE A 326 31.12 22.65 12.69
C PHE A 326 31.34 21.52 11.67
N MET A 327 30.74 21.61 10.51
CA MET A 327 30.99 20.66 9.40
C MET A 327 32.42 20.81 8.87
N ASP A 328 32.89 22.00 8.63
CA ASP A 328 34.26 22.27 8.18
C ASP A 328 35.31 21.81 9.20
N LEU A 329 35.07 22.06 10.50
CA LEU A 329 35.93 21.54 11.57
C LEU A 329 35.95 20.01 11.58
N ASN A 330 34.79 19.36 11.46
CA ASN A 330 34.70 17.91 11.44
C ASN A 330 35.37 17.29 10.20
N GLU A 331 35.30 17.95 9.04
CA GLU A 331 36.01 17.54 7.84
C GLU A 331 37.52 17.61 8.03
N ARG A 332 38.03 18.69 8.64
CA ARG A 332 39.46 18.83 8.95
C ARG A 332 39.95 17.77 9.93
N ASP A 333 39.18 17.51 10.99
CA ASP A 333 39.54 16.53 12.02
C ASP A 333 39.52 15.09 11.51
N THR A 334 38.60 14.76 10.62
CA THR A 334 38.38 13.39 10.14
C THR A 334 39.04 13.10 8.79
N GLY A 335 39.43 14.12 8.04
CA GLY A 335 39.96 14.01 6.67
C GLY A 335 38.91 13.54 5.65
N LEU A 336 37.63 13.51 6.02
CA LEU A 336 36.53 13.06 5.15
C LEU A 336 35.52 14.17 4.94
N THR A 337 35.33 14.56 3.69
CA THR A 337 34.32 15.56 3.33
C THR A 337 32.90 14.99 3.45
N LEU A 338 31.90 15.85 3.51
CA LEU A 338 30.50 15.44 3.42
C LEU A 338 30.22 14.69 2.10
N THR A 339 30.86 15.11 1.01
CA THR A 339 30.75 14.45 -0.31
C THR A 339 31.25 13.00 -0.24
N ASP A 340 32.42 12.75 0.36
CA ASP A 340 32.96 11.40 0.55
C ASP A 340 31.99 10.52 1.35
N ARG A 341 31.41 11.08 2.41
CA ARG A 341 30.43 10.37 3.25
C ARG A 341 29.13 10.08 2.50
N ILE A 342 28.67 10.99 1.64
CA ILE A 342 27.49 10.78 0.78
C ILE A 342 27.78 9.65 -0.22
N GLU A 343 28.94 9.64 -0.86
CA GLU A 343 29.32 8.59 -1.81
C GLU A 343 29.44 7.22 -1.15
N ASP A 344 30.05 7.15 0.05
CA ASP A 344 30.08 5.91 0.84
C ASP A 344 28.68 5.41 1.18
N ARG A 345 27.77 6.32 1.56
CA ARG A 345 26.36 5.98 1.81
C ARG A 345 25.63 5.55 0.56
N ARG A 346 25.85 6.21 -0.58
CA ARG A 346 25.29 5.78 -1.88
C ARG A 346 25.72 4.34 -2.22
N LYS A 347 27.01 4.02 -2.09
CA LYS A 347 27.53 2.65 -2.28
C LYS A 347 26.86 1.66 -1.31
N LYS A 348 26.78 1.98 -0.02
CA LYS A 348 26.16 1.12 1.01
C LYS A 348 24.67 0.91 0.78
N PHE A 349 23.98 1.90 0.20
CA PHE A 349 22.55 1.83 -0.08
C PHE A 349 22.25 1.31 -1.50
N GLY A 350 23.29 1.08 -2.33
CA GLY A 350 23.14 0.69 -3.74
C GLY A 350 22.37 1.75 -4.54
N LEU A 351 22.60 3.03 -4.23
CA LEU A 351 22.04 4.16 -4.98
C LEU A 351 23.03 4.54 -6.09
N PRO A 352 22.54 4.96 -7.28
CA PRO A 352 23.37 5.43 -8.38
C PRO A 352 24.15 6.70 -8.04
#